data_6debb27c711fedc1dbcbe60db112bc1a
#
_entry.id   6debb27c711fedc1dbcbe60db112bc1a
#
_cell.length_a   1.000
_cell.length_b   1.000
_cell.length_c   1.000
_cell.angle_alpha   90.00
_cell.angle_beta   90.00
_cell.angle_gamma   90.00
#
_symmetry.space_group_name_H-M   'P 1'
#
loop_
_entity.id
_entity.type
_entity.pdbx_description
1 polymer ?
#
loop_
_entity_poly.entity_id
_entity_poly.type
_entity_poly.pdbx_seq_one_letter_code
_entity_poly.pdbx_strand_id
1 'polypeptide(L)'
;VAHLYFNTFLYERSVTEVLTVLRGAAEEAVREVTDKLDARLAEYRARVGVPIGTIGHEVKVLLFEEYLRECSQKGVDTAAIIADTLNKYGSEDKRAFGFRVIDALEHATGDDSAKVILFLAPPFCPHNGIETNSSVDRAISDAMEKIGEEQGQTFKKRRFLPFLSDSSYLSMSETKEEILTLIQNFPGMESIYPLPTDDIQELSIPAVNLGVFGKGAHTWKERIYKPYSYEVLPQLIRKVISNLSREEDHAESDKRLSRSIGNP
;
A
#
# COMPACT_ATOMS: atom_id res chain seq x y z
N VAL A 1 -16.23 8.56 18.73
CA VAL A 1 -15.64 8.26 17.43
C VAL A 1 -15.46 6.75 17.31
N ALA A 2 -15.86 6.14 16.19
CA ALA A 2 -15.62 4.73 15.89
C ALA A 2 -14.50 4.62 14.85
N HIS A 3 -13.64 3.61 14.96
CA HIS A 3 -12.52 3.36 14.07
C HIS A 3 -12.68 2.02 13.39
N LEU A 4 -12.31 1.98 12.11
CA LEU A 4 -12.23 0.77 11.32
C LEU A 4 -10.99 0.88 10.42
N TYR A 5 -10.22 -0.19 10.27
CA TYR A 5 -9.10 -0.20 9.34
C TYR A 5 -9.02 -1.52 8.57
N PHE A 6 -8.45 -1.43 7.39
CA PHE A 6 -8.29 -2.54 6.47
C PHE A 6 -6.84 -2.62 6.01
N ASN A 7 -6.34 -3.82 5.82
CA ASN A 7 -5.11 -4.05 5.06
C ASN A 7 -5.49 -4.22 3.59
N THR A 8 -4.84 -3.46 2.72
CA THR A 8 -5.11 -3.49 1.28
C THR A 8 -3.81 -3.75 0.53
N PHE A 9 -3.84 -4.70 -0.40
CA PHE A 9 -2.75 -4.91 -1.35
C PHE A 9 -3.02 -4.08 -2.61
N LEU A 10 -2.09 -3.23 -2.98
CA LEU A 10 -2.21 -2.38 -4.17
C LEU A 10 -2.06 -3.22 -5.45
N TYR A 11 -1.03 -4.02 -5.54
CA TYR A 11 -0.64 -4.85 -6.68
C TYR A 11 -0.72 -4.11 -8.03
N GLU A 12 -1.82 -4.21 -8.76
CA GLU A 12 -2.06 -3.51 -10.03
C GLU A 12 -2.91 -2.23 -9.86
N ARG A 13 -3.28 -1.86 -8.63
CA ARG A 13 -4.09 -0.68 -8.34
C ARG A 13 -3.26 0.43 -7.74
N SER A 14 -3.57 1.65 -8.12
CA SER A 14 -3.01 2.84 -7.47
C SER A 14 -3.66 3.13 -6.12
N VAL A 15 -2.99 3.95 -5.32
CA VAL A 15 -3.54 4.50 -4.06
C VAL A 15 -4.86 5.23 -4.33
N THR A 16 -4.92 6.02 -5.41
CA THR A 16 -6.11 6.77 -5.83
C THR A 16 -7.29 5.86 -6.14
N GLU A 17 -7.04 4.75 -6.87
CA GLU A 17 -8.09 3.77 -7.18
C GLU A 17 -8.61 3.08 -5.92
N VAL A 18 -7.75 2.73 -4.98
CA VAL A 18 -8.16 2.13 -3.70
C VAL A 18 -9.02 3.11 -2.88
N LEU A 19 -8.60 4.37 -2.77
CA LEU A 19 -9.38 5.40 -2.07
C LEU A 19 -10.73 5.63 -2.74
N THR A 20 -10.80 5.60 -4.08
CA THR A 20 -12.05 5.72 -4.85
C THR A 20 -13.00 4.57 -4.55
N VAL A 21 -12.50 3.33 -4.55
CA VAL A 21 -13.31 2.14 -4.22
C VAL A 21 -13.82 2.20 -2.78
N LEU A 22 -12.96 2.58 -1.83
CA LEU A 22 -13.33 2.71 -0.42
C LEU A 22 -14.37 3.81 -0.21
N ARG A 23 -14.24 4.95 -0.92
CA ARG A 23 -15.23 6.03 -0.89
C ARG A 23 -16.60 5.52 -1.35
N GLY A 24 -16.67 4.87 -2.52
CA GLY A 24 -17.93 4.32 -3.03
C GLY A 24 -18.57 3.33 -2.05
N ALA A 25 -17.79 2.45 -1.45
CA ALA A 25 -18.27 1.51 -0.43
C ALA A 25 -18.78 2.22 0.84
N ALA A 26 -18.08 3.26 1.29
CA ALA A 26 -18.52 4.05 2.44
C ALA A 26 -19.82 4.83 2.16
N GLU A 27 -19.93 5.44 0.98
CA GLU A 27 -21.15 6.13 0.54
C GLU A 27 -22.35 5.18 0.44
N GLU A 28 -22.15 3.97 -0.08
CA GLU A 28 -23.17 2.94 -0.13
C GLU A 28 -23.61 2.50 1.28
N ALA A 29 -22.63 2.25 2.16
CA ALA A 29 -22.91 1.89 3.55
C ALA A 29 -23.67 2.99 4.30
N VAL A 30 -23.30 4.26 4.09
CA VAL A 30 -24.03 5.41 4.65
C VAL A 30 -25.47 5.43 4.19
N ARG A 31 -25.73 5.26 2.88
CA ARG A 31 -27.12 5.20 2.35
C ARG A 31 -27.90 4.07 2.98
N GLU A 32 -27.35 2.85 3.02
CA GLU A 32 -28.03 1.70 3.62
C GLU A 32 -28.38 1.93 5.10
N VAL A 33 -27.47 2.52 5.87
CA VAL A 33 -27.71 2.80 7.29
C VAL A 33 -28.78 3.87 7.45
N THR A 34 -28.73 4.94 6.65
CA THR A 34 -29.70 6.01 6.68
C THR A 34 -31.10 5.50 6.32
N ASP A 35 -31.23 4.71 5.25
CA ASP A 35 -32.52 4.11 4.85
C ASP A 35 -33.11 3.20 5.95
N LYS A 36 -32.25 2.40 6.60
CA LYS A 36 -32.67 1.54 7.72
C LYS A 36 -33.08 2.36 8.93
N LEU A 37 -32.40 3.46 9.24
CA LEU A 37 -32.79 4.36 10.33
C LEU A 37 -34.12 5.05 10.05
N ASP A 38 -34.32 5.54 8.83
CA ASP A 38 -35.57 6.20 8.43
C ASP A 38 -36.77 5.23 8.47
N ALA A 39 -36.58 4.00 7.98
CA ALA A 39 -37.62 2.97 8.08
C ALA A 39 -37.97 2.64 9.55
N ARG A 40 -36.96 2.47 10.42
CA ARG A 40 -37.17 2.24 11.85
C ARG A 40 -37.86 3.41 12.55
N LEU A 41 -37.50 4.61 12.18
CA LEU A 41 -38.10 5.82 12.71
C LEU A 41 -39.57 5.96 12.28
N ALA A 42 -39.87 5.63 11.02
CA ALA A 42 -41.24 5.60 10.51
C ALA A 42 -42.10 4.58 11.27
N GLU A 43 -41.60 3.37 11.51
CA GLU A 43 -42.29 2.34 12.33
C GLU A 43 -42.54 2.84 13.76
N TYR A 44 -41.57 3.46 14.39
CA TYR A 44 -41.71 4.00 15.74
C TYR A 44 -42.74 5.09 15.79
N ARG A 45 -42.74 6.04 14.85
CA ARG A 45 -43.73 7.12 14.73
C ARG A 45 -45.14 6.59 14.60
N ALA A 46 -45.34 5.57 13.77
CA ALA A 46 -46.64 4.94 13.58
C ALA A 46 -47.18 4.31 14.88
N ARG A 47 -46.29 3.79 15.74
CA ARG A 47 -46.67 3.19 17.03
C ARG A 47 -47.02 4.21 18.13
N VAL A 48 -46.26 5.32 18.16
CA VAL A 48 -46.36 6.31 19.26
C VAL A 48 -47.33 7.45 18.95
N GLY A 49 -47.71 7.62 17.69
CA GLY A 49 -48.66 8.67 17.28
C GLY A 49 -48.13 10.10 17.38
N VAL A 50 -46.79 10.27 17.45
CA VAL A 50 -46.14 11.58 17.55
C VAL A 50 -45.60 11.98 16.17
N PRO A 51 -45.97 13.15 15.62
CA PRO A 51 -45.33 13.68 14.43
C PRO A 51 -43.91 14.18 14.75
N ILE A 52 -42.94 13.33 14.60
CA ILE A 52 -41.53 13.71 14.69
C ILE A 52 -41.08 14.21 13.31
N GLY A 53 -40.50 15.39 13.23
CA GLY A 53 -39.99 15.95 11.96
C GLY A 53 -38.98 15.01 11.26
N THR A 54 -38.76 15.22 9.98
CA THR A 54 -37.72 14.47 9.24
C THR A 54 -36.35 14.75 9.88
N ILE A 55 -35.68 13.73 10.39
CA ILE A 55 -34.33 13.87 10.84
C ILE A 55 -33.50 13.67 9.57
N GLY A 56 -33.12 14.77 8.93
CA GLY A 56 -32.19 14.73 7.83
C GLY A 56 -30.82 14.31 8.36
N HIS A 57 -30.43 13.06 8.13
CA HIS A 57 -29.11 12.57 8.42
C HIS A 57 -28.24 12.77 7.17
N GLU A 58 -27.64 13.95 7.04
CA GLU A 58 -26.60 14.14 6.06
C GLU A 58 -25.28 13.65 6.66
N VAL A 59 -24.74 12.56 6.13
CA VAL A 59 -23.43 12.01 6.51
C VAL A 59 -22.48 12.23 5.36
N LYS A 60 -21.45 13.03 5.57
CA LYS A 60 -20.41 13.27 4.55
C LYS A 60 -19.41 12.12 4.54
N VAL A 61 -18.95 11.73 3.34
CA VAL A 61 -17.80 10.84 3.15
C VAL A 61 -16.67 11.65 2.53
N LEU A 62 -15.59 11.81 3.27
CA LEU A 62 -14.47 12.69 2.92
C LEU A 62 -13.16 11.90 2.89
N LEU A 63 -12.29 12.21 1.94
CA LEU A 63 -10.88 11.89 2.06
C LEU A 63 -10.22 12.82 3.09
N PHE A 64 -9.11 12.41 3.68
CA PHE A 64 -8.43 13.20 4.70
C PHE A 64 -8.00 14.58 4.20
N GLU A 65 -7.51 14.68 2.98
CA GLU A 65 -7.17 15.97 2.36
C GLU A 65 -8.37 16.91 2.23
N GLU A 66 -9.56 16.38 1.91
CA GLU A 66 -10.79 17.15 1.81
C GLU A 66 -11.24 17.62 3.19
N TYR A 67 -11.13 16.73 4.16
CA TYR A 67 -11.43 17.04 5.55
C TYR A 67 -10.50 18.15 6.10
N LEU A 68 -9.20 18.08 5.85
CA LEU A 68 -8.26 19.16 6.22
C LEU A 68 -8.66 20.50 5.58
N ARG A 69 -9.11 20.45 4.34
CA ARG A 69 -9.58 21.65 3.60
C ARG A 69 -10.83 22.24 4.24
N GLU A 70 -11.80 21.41 4.64
CA GLU A 70 -12.98 21.87 5.38
C GLU A 70 -12.61 22.46 6.76
N CYS A 71 -11.69 21.84 7.50
CA CYS A 71 -11.20 22.37 8.77
C CYS A 71 -10.55 23.74 8.61
N SER A 72 -9.69 23.90 7.58
CA SER A 72 -9.04 25.19 7.28
C SER A 72 -10.05 26.27 6.89
N GLN A 73 -11.09 25.94 6.14
CA GLN A 73 -12.17 26.87 5.79
C GLN A 73 -12.95 27.35 7.02
N LYS A 74 -12.99 26.55 8.10
CA LYS A 74 -13.57 26.93 9.39
C LYS A 74 -12.58 27.73 10.28
N GLY A 75 -11.42 28.09 9.77
CA GLY A 75 -10.41 28.87 10.49
C GLY A 75 -9.50 28.05 11.43
N VAL A 76 -9.50 26.72 11.31
CA VAL A 76 -8.63 25.85 12.11
C VAL A 76 -7.24 25.78 11.47
N ASP A 77 -6.20 26.03 12.27
CA ASP A 77 -4.81 25.81 11.86
C ASP A 77 -4.49 24.29 11.97
N THR A 78 -4.74 23.60 10.87
CA THR A 78 -4.57 22.14 10.79
C THR A 78 -3.13 21.72 10.96
N ALA A 79 -2.16 22.52 10.49
CA ALA A 79 -0.74 22.23 10.62
C ALA A 79 -0.29 22.29 12.08
N ALA A 80 -0.71 23.33 12.82
CA ALA A 80 -0.41 23.46 14.24
C ALA A 80 -1.00 22.30 15.05
N ILE A 81 -2.24 21.86 14.74
CA ILE A 81 -2.88 20.73 15.43
C ILE A 81 -2.15 19.42 15.16
N ILE A 82 -1.73 19.17 13.92
CA ILE A 82 -0.96 17.96 13.57
C ILE A 82 0.38 17.97 14.32
N ALA A 83 1.07 19.12 14.37
CA ALA A 83 2.33 19.25 15.09
C ALA A 83 2.17 19.04 16.60
N ASP A 84 1.12 19.60 17.23
CA ASP A 84 0.83 19.39 18.64
C ASP A 84 0.48 17.91 18.93
N THR A 85 -0.31 17.30 18.07
CA THR A 85 -0.65 15.88 18.17
C THR A 85 0.60 15.00 18.05
N LEU A 86 1.55 15.36 17.17
CA LEU A 86 2.83 14.66 17.03
C LEU A 86 3.67 14.78 18.32
N ASN A 87 3.77 15.96 18.88
CA ASN A 87 4.48 16.17 20.16
C ASN A 87 3.91 15.33 21.29
N LYS A 88 2.60 15.15 21.31
CA LYS A 88 1.87 14.48 22.38
C LYS A 88 1.83 12.96 22.25
N TYR A 89 1.69 12.45 21.02
CA TYR A 89 1.42 11.05 20.75
C TYR A 89 2.39 10.39 19.74
N GLY A 90 3.38 11.11 19.23
CA GLY A 90 4.31 10.62 18.19
C GLY A 90 5.16 9.41 18.61
N SER A 91 5.29 9.16 19.93
CA SER A 91 5.97 7.97 20.47
C SER A 91 5.06 6.75 20.65
N GLU A 92 3.75 6.91 20.47
CA GLU A 92 2.77 5.81 20.57
C GLU A 92 2.75 4.95 19.29
N ASP A 93 1.81 4.01 19.21
CA ASP A 93 1.59 3.21 18.01
C ASP A 93 1.25 4.12 16.83
N LYS A 94 2.15 4.15 15.85
CA LYS A 94 2.04 5.01 14.67
C LYS A 94 0.76 4.76 13.86
N ARG A 95 0.18 3.55 13.94
CA ARG A 95 -1.10 3.21 13.29
C ARG A 95 -2.28 3.97 13.90
N ALA A 96 -2.19 4.30 15.17
CA ALA A 96 -3.22 5.06 15.87
C ALA A 96 -3.12 6.58 15.66
N PHE A 97 -2.00 7.07 15.12
CA PHE A 97 -1.74 8.50 15.00
C PHE A 97 -2.81 9.24 14.19
N GLY A 98 -3.24 8.67 13.05
CA GLY A 98 -4.29 9.27 12.22
C GLY A 98 -5.60 9.49 12.98
N PHE A 99 -5.98 8.56 13.86
CA PHE A 99 -7.18 8.73 14.71
C PHE A 99 -7.00 9.86 15.72
N ARG A 100 -5.79 10.02 16.30
CA ARG A 100 -5.46 11.12 17.22
C ARG A 100 -5.55 12.49 16.54
N VAL A 101 -5.06 12.57 15.30
CA VAL A 101 -5.13 13.80 14.49
C VAL A 101 -6.60 14.16 14.19
N ILE A 102 -7.38 13.20 13.74
CA ILE A 102 -8.80 13.44 13.42
C ILE A 102 -9.57 13.85 14.67
N ASP A 103 -9.36 13.18 15.81
CA ASP A 103 -10.00 13.53 17.09
C ASP A 103 -9.66 14.95 17.52
N ALA A 104 -8.39 15.35 17.40
CA ALA A 104 -7.94 16.71 17.72
C ALA A 104 -8.58 17.77 16.80
N LEU A 105 -8.68 17.48 15.50
CA LEU A 105 -9.31 18.37 14.53
C LEU A 105 -10.83 18.49 14.75
N GLU A 106 -11.52 17.39 15.07
CA GLU A 106 -12.95 17.43 15.44
C GLU A 106 -13.20 18.32 16.65
N HIS A 107 -12.38 18.18 17.70
CA HIS A 107 -12.47 19.05 18.88
C HIS A 107 -12.20 20.53 18.54
N ALA A 108 -11.26 20.81 17.66
CA ALA A 108 -10.92 22.18 17.28
C ALA A 108 -11.99 22.83 16.39
N THR A 109 -12.64 22.07 15.54
CA THR A 109 -13.74 22.59 14.68
C THR A 109 -15.03 22.80 15.44
N GLY A 110 -15.28 22.04 16.50
CA GLY A 110 -16.55 22.01 17.20
C GLY A 110 -17.72 21.55 16.32
N ASP A 111 -17.45 20.79 15.26
CA ASP A 111 -18.44 20.34 14.29
C ASP A 111 -18.96 18.94 14.65
N ASP A 112 -20.18 18.90 15.17
CA ASP A 112 -20.85 17.65 15.56
C ASP A 112 -21.54 16.93 14.38
N SER A 113 -21.37 17.38 13.13
CA SER A 113 -21.96 16.74 11.97
C SER A 113 -21.39 15.33 11.76
N ALA A 114 -22.28 14.39 11.40
CA ALA A 114 -21.87 13.02 11.13
C ALA A 114 -21.02 12.95 9.85
N LYS A 115 -19.87 12.29 9.92
CA LYS A 115 -18.98 12.14 8.77
C LYS A 115 -18.17 10.83 8.83
N VAL A 116 -17.80 10.33 7.67
CA VAL A 116 -16.83 9.25 7.49
C VAL A 116 -15.57 9.84 6.87
N ILE A 117 -14.43 9.70 7.55
CA ILE A 117 -13.15 10.20 7.07
C ILE A 117 -12.29 9.02 6.68
N LEU A 118 -11.89 8.99 5.41
CA LEU A 118 -11.02 7.96 4.84
C LEU A 118 -9.58 8.48 4.82
N PHE A 119 -8.67 7.73 5.40
CA PHE A 119 -7.26 8.07 5.43
C PHE A 119 -6.36 6.84 5.36
N LEU A 120 -5.10 7.06 5.04
CA LEU A 120 -4.06 6.04 4.99
C LEU A 120 -3.26 6.03 6.31
N ALA A 121 -2.80 4.86 6.69
CA ALA A 121 -2.04 4.66 7.91
C ALA A 121 -0.85 3.72 7.66
N PRO A 122 0.24 3.81 8.47
CA PRO A 122 1.39 2.93 8.32
C PRO A 122 1.05 1.46 8.60
N PRO A 123 1.80 0.52 7.99
CA PRO A 123 2.88 0.76 7.03
C PRO A 123 2.36 0.89 5.60
N PHE A 124 2.98 1.77 4.81
CA PHE A 124 2.87 1.74 3.36
C PHE A 124 4.12 1.06 2.80
N CYS A 125 3.94 0.01 2.02
CA CYS A 125 5.05 -0.71 1.39
C CYS A 125 4.93 -0.56 -0.12
N PRO A 126 5.89 0.11 -0.78
CA PRO A 126 5.91 0.24 -2.23
C PRO A 126 5.85 -1.12 -2.92
N HIS A 127 5.27 -1.16 -4.10
CA HIS A 127 5.27 -2.33 -4.93
C HIS A 127 6.59 -2.45 -5.67
N ASN A 128 7.33 -3.53 -5.43
CA ASN A 128 8.53 -3.88 -6.17
C ASN A 128 8.27 -5.12 -7.01
N GLY A 129 8.64 -5.07 -8.27
CA GLY A 129 8.46 -6.18 -9.20
C GLY A 129 9.49 -6.16 -10.33
N ILE A 130 9.51 -7.26 -11.08
CA ILE A 130 10.35 -7.38 -12.27
C ILE A 130 9.47 -7.17 -13.49
N GLU A 131 9.88 -6.26 -14.36
CA GLU A 131 9.21 -6.00 -15.62
C GLU A 131 9.24 -7.26 -16.51
N THR A 132 8.10 -7.61 -17.05
CA THR A 132 7.94 -8.78 -17.92
C THR A 132 8.78 -8.62 -19.18
N ASN A 133 9.51 -9.68 -19.56
CA ASN A 133 10.41 -9.72 -20.70
C ASN A 133 11.63 -8.77 -20.57
N SER A 134 11.91 -8.23 -19.38
CA SER A 134 13.19 -7.57 -19.13
C SER A 134 14.34 -8.57 -19.20
N SER A 135 15.59 -8.09 -19.26
CA SER A 135 16.78 -8.94 -19.17
C SER A 135 16.80 -9.77 -17.89
N VAL A 136 16.42 -9.14 -16.77
CA VAL A 136 16.32 -9.81 -15.46
C VAL A 136 15.25 -10.92 -15.48
N ASP A 137 14.09 -10.65 -16.07
CA ASP A 137 13.00 -11.63 -16.18
C ASP A 137 13.40 -12.85 -17.03
N ARG A 138 14.12 -12.62 -18.15
CA ARG A 138 14.66 -13.69 -18.98
C ARG A 138 15.72 -14.50 -18.25
N ALA A 139 16.70 -13.85 -17.62
CA ALA A 139 17.77 -14.52 -16.90
C ALA A 139 17.24 -15.47 -15.81
N ILE A 140 16.17 -15.05 -15.11
CA ILE A 140 15.49 -15.89 -14.10
C ILE A 140 14.75 -17.05 -14.78
N SER A 141 14.01 -16.78 -15.85
CA SER A 141 13.22 -17.80 -16.56
C SER A 141 14.11 -18.90 -17.13
N ASP A 142 15.22 -18.53 -17.79
CA ASP A 142 16.19 -19.47 -18.35
C ASP A 142 16.87 -20.30 -17.24
N ALA A 143 17.15 -19.68 -16.08
CA ALA A 143 17.69 -20.42 -14.93
C ALA A 143 16.68 -21.43 -14.39
N MET A 144 15.40 -21.04 -14.29
CA MET A 144 14.33 -21.93 -13.83
C MET A 144 14.12 -23.10 -14.77
N GLU A 145 14.13 -22.88 -16.09
CA GLU A 145 13.99 -23.91 -17.10
C GLU A 145 15.17 -24.91 -17.01
N LYS A 146 16.40 -24.41 -17.07
CA LYS A 146 17.59 -25.24 -17.04
C LYS A 146 17.72 -26.09 -15.77
N ILE A 147 17.59 -25.48 -14.61
CA ILE A 147 17.66 -26.21 -13.33
C ILE A 147 16.46 -27.12 -13.17
N GLY A 148 15.30 -26.75 -13.70
CA GLY A 148 14.09 -27.60 -13.72
C GLY A 148 14.35 -28.90 -14.49
N GLU A 149 14.92 -28.82 -15.68
CA GLU A 149 15.31 -29.99 -16.50
C GLU A 149 16.36 -30.86 -15.79
N GLU A 150 17.46 -30.25 -15.31
CA GLU A 150 18.55 -30.94 -14.65
C GLU A 150 18.14 -31.67 -13.36
N GLN A 151 17.21 -31.10 -12.62
CA GLN A 151 16.78 -31.61 -11.31
C GLN A 151 15.41 -32.31 -11.32
N GLY A 152 14.74 -32.42 -12.46
CA GLY A 152 13.39 -32.97 -12.59
C GLY A 152 12.34 -32.20 -11.77
N GLN A 153 12.50 -30.87 -11.67
CA GLN A 153 11.65 -29.99 -10.89
C GLN A 153 10.87 -29.04 -11.81
N THR A 154 9.67 -28.67 -11.39
CA THR A 154 8.89 -27.63 -12.07
C THR A 154 8.82 -26.38 -11.18
N PHE A 155 9.34 -25.29 -11.69
CA PHE A 155 9.25 -23.98 -11.03
C PHE A 155 8.06 -23.19 -11.54
N LYS A 156 7.45 -22.39 -10.66
CA LYS A 156 6.39 -21.45 -11.04
C LYS A 156 6.78 -20.04 -10.62
N LYS A 157 6.87 -19.15 -11.57
CA LYS A 157 7.02 -17.72 -11.34
C LYS A 157 5.66 -17.12 -10.95
N ARG A 158 5.62 -16.41 -9.83
CA ARG A 158 4.46 -15.65 -9.39
C ARG A 158 4.82 -14.18 -9.37
N ARG A 159 3.98 -13.35 -9.96
CA ARG A 159 4.18 -11.90 -10.02
C ARG A 159 3.82 -11.20 -8.72
N PHE A 160 2.97 -11.80 -7.93
CA PHE A 160 2.47 -11.22 -6.69
C PHE A 160 2.69 -12.18 -5.53
N LEU A 161 3.29 -11.65 -4.46
CA LEU A 161 3.46 -12.30 -3.17
C LEU A 161 2.77 -11.41 -2.12
N PRO A 162 1.65 -11.86 -1.50
CA PRO A 162 0.88 -11.03 -0.57
C PRO A 162 1.52 -10.99 0.83
N PHE A 163 2.81 -10.69 0.90
CA PHE A 163 3.57 -10.57 2.13
C PHE A 163 4.48 -9.35 2.06
N LEU A 164 4.70 -8.71 3.21
CA LEU A 164 5.71 -7.67 3.34
C LEU A 164 7.09 -8.31 3.15
N SER A 165 7.92 -7.64 2.37
CA SER A 165 9.29 -8.06 2.08
C SER A 165 10.22 -6.87 2.25
N ASP A 166 11.42 -7.11 2.78
CA ASP A 166 12.44 -6.08 2.91
C ASP A 166 12.84 -5.48 1.55
N SER A 167 12.62 -6.22 0.46
CA SER A 167 12.84 -5.74 -0.91
C SER A 167 11.79 -4.76 -1.41
N SER A 168 10.67 -4.55 -0.71
CA SER A 168 9.62 -3.59 -1.12
C SER A 168 10.13 -2.16 -1.27
N TYR A 169 11.15 -1.77 -0.51
CA TYR A 169 11.72 -0.41 -0.54
C TYR A 169 12.88 -0.23 -1.53
N LEU A 170 13.16 -1.22 -2.38
CA LEU A 170 14.22 -1.13 -3.39
C LEU A 170 13.75 -0.52 -4.71
N SER A 171 12.46 -0.42 -4.91
CA SER A 171 11.84 0.18 -6.09
C SER A 171 10.44 0.68 -5.78
N MET A 172 9.97 1.66 -6.53
CA MET A 172 8.67 2.26 -6.40
C MET A 172 8.18 2.68 -7.79
N SER A 173 7.04 2.15 -8.20
CA SER A 173 6.46 2.41 -9.53
C SER A 173 5.39 3.49 -9.53
N GLU A 174 5.03 4.00 -8.36
CA GLU A 174 4.02 5.04 -8.19
C GLU A 174 4.46 6.34 -8.88
N THR A 175 3.52 6.98 -9.57
CA THR A 175 3.72 8.29 -10.19
C THR A 175 3.81 9.39 -9.13
N LYS A 176 4.29 10.57 -9.52
CA LYS A 176 4.35 11.74 -8.61
C LYS A 176 2.97 12.14 -8.09
N GLU A 177 1.94 12.01 -8.91
CA GLU A 177 0.55 12.29 -8.53
C GLU A 177 0.04 11.28 -7.50
N GLU A 178 0.39 10.00 -7.64
CA GLU A 178 0.01 8.96 -6.68
C GLU A 178 0.74 9.14 -5.35
N ILE A 179 2.02 9.50 -5.38
CA ILE A 179 2.80 9.83 -4.17
C ILE A 179 2.20 11.06 -3.48
N LEU A 180 1.80 12.08 -4.23
CA LEU A 180 1.13 13.25 -3.66
C LEU A 180 -0.20 12.86 -3.01
N THR A 181 -1.01 12.05 -3.67
CA THR A 181 -2.27 11.51 -3.12
C THR A 181 -2.02 10.72 -1.84
N LEU A 182 -0.97 9.89 -1.81
CA LEU A 182 -0.55 9.15 -0.62
C LEU A 182 -0.24 10.10 0.53
N ILE A 183 0.63 11.09 0.32
CA ILE A 183 1.07 12.04 1.37
C ILE A 183 -0.13 12.85 1.90
N GLN A 184 -0.97 13.36 1.01
CA GLN A 184 -2.12 14.19 1.37
C GLN A 184 -3.19 13.45 2.18
N ASN A 185 -3.31 12.14 1.97
CA ASN A 185 -4.29 11.31 2.66
C ASN A 185 -3.69 10.44 3.78
N PHE A 186 -2.46 10.70 4.17
CA PHE A 186 -1.77 9.98 5.25
C PHE A 186 -1.41 10.96 6.38
N PRO A 187 -2.19 11.02 7.46
CA PRO A 187 -1.98 11.97 8.55
C PRO A 187 -0.56 11.91 9.13
N GLY A 188 0.19 13.00 8.97
CA GLY A 188 1.53 13.14 9.51
C GLY A 188 2.60 12.22 8.90
N MET A 189 2.41 11.72 7.68
CA MET A 189 3.33 10.78 7.02
C MET A 189 4.79 11.20 7.13
N GLU A 190 5.12 12.44 6.79
CA GLU A 190 6.50 12.94 6.77
C GLU A 190 7.18 12.86 8.14
N SER A 191 6.40 12.87 9.23
CA SER A 191 6.92 12.87 10.59
C SER A 191 6.90 11.49 11.25
N ILE A 192 5.80 10.75 11.09
CA ILE A 192 5.64 9.45 11.76
C ILE A 192 6.13 8.27 10.91
N TYR A 193 6.12 8.44 9.59
CA TYR A 193 6.50 7.40 8.63
C TYR A 193 7.22 8.01 7.42
N PRO A 194 8.37 8.66 7.61
CA PRO A 194 9.12 9.28 6.52
C PRO A 194 9.55 8.20 5.52
N LEU A 195 8.99 8.25 4.33
CA LEU A 195 9.35 7.37 3.23
C LEU A 195 10.17 8.18 2.21
N PRO A 196 11.44 7.84 1.95
CA PRO A 196 12.29 8.56 1.00
C PRO A 196 11.91 8.16 -0.45
N THR A 197 10.77 8.65 -0.92
CA THR A 197 10.17 8.25 -2.19
C THR A 197 11.07 8.51 -3.38
N ASP A 198 11.75 9.66 -3.42
CA ASP A 198 12.66 10.03 -4.51
C ASP A 198 13.87 9.09 -4.55
N ASP A 199 14.46 8.78 -3.40
CA ASP A 199 15.60 7.87 -3.29
C ASP A 199 15.22 6.45 -3.73
N ILE A 200 14.03 5.98 -3.35
CA ILE A 200 13.52 4.65 -3.74
C ILE A 200 13.26 4.59 -5.24
N GLN A 201 12.72 5.66 -5.84
CA GLN A 201 12.50 5.75 -7.29
C GLN A 201 13.83 5.82 -8.06
N GLU A 202 14.82 6.56 -7.56
CA GLU A 202 16.16 6.64 -8.16
C GLU A 202 16.91 5.30 -8.06
N LEU A 203 16.80 4.62 -6.93
CA LEU A 203 17.40 3.32 -6.69
C LEU A 203 16.91 2.25 -7.67
N SER A 204 15.60 2.14 -7.83
CA SER A 204 14.87 1.29 -8.81
C SER A 204 15.49 -0.11 -9.03
N ILE A 205 15.83 -0.80 -7.97
CA ILE A 205 16.43 -2.14 -8.02
C ILE A 205 15.31 -3.19 -8.06
N PRO A 206 15.18 -3.96 -9.15
CA PRO A 206 14.22 -5.05 -9.22
C PRO A 206 14.57 -6.16 -8.22
N ALA A 207 13.57 -6.74 -7.58
CA ALA A 207 13.78 -7.80 -6.61
C ALA A 207 12.92 -9.03 -6.89
N VAL A 208 13.47 -10.19 -6.56
CA VAL A 208 12.79 -11.48 -6.66
C VAL A 208 13.02 -12.30 -5.39
N ASN A 209 11.99 -12.97 -4.93
CA ASN A 209 12.10 -13.92 -3.84
C ASN A 209 12.36 -15.34 -4.37
N LEU A 210 13.54 -15.86 -4.14
CA LEU A 210 13.92 -17.25 -4.36
C LEU A 210 14.06 -17.92 -2.99
N GLY A 211 12.96 -18.48 -2.49
CA GLY A 211 12.86 -18.97 -1.12
C GLY A 211 12.86 -20.49 -0.99
N VAL A 212 13.10 -20.94 0.21
CA VAL A 212 12.99 -22.36 0.60
C VAL A 212 11.55 -22.86 0.44
N PHE A 213 11.38 -24.14 0.14
CA PHE A 213 10.08 -24.78 0.15
C PHE A 213 9.81 -25.41 1.50
N GLY A 214 8.65 -25.08 2.07
CA GLY A 214 8.28 -25.56 3.40
C GLY A 214 6.81 -25.40 3.73
N LYS A 215 6.47 -25.59 4.96
CA LYS A 215 5.12 -25.42 5.51
C LYS A 215 5.15 -24.80 6.89
N GLY A 216 4.09 -24.09 7.25
CA GLY A 216 3.90 -23.53 8.57
C GLY A 216 4.82 -22.36 8.88
N ALA A 217 5.21 -21.58 7.86
CA ALA A 217 6.03 -20.40 8.04
C ALA A 217 5.44 -19.46 9.13
N HIS A 218 6.31 -18.92 9.97
CA HIS A 218 5.98 -18.04 11.11
C HIS A 218 5.11 -18.70 12.20
N THR A 219 5.11 -20.03 12.26
CA THR A 219 4.47 -20.79 13.34
C THR A 219 5.43 -21.79 14.01
N TRP A 220 5.07 -22.30 15.18
CA TRP A 220 5.86 -23.34 15.85
C TRP A 220 5.95 -24.67 15.06
N LYS A 221 5.14 -24.84 14.02
CA LYS A 221 5.16 -26.01 13.10
C LYS A 221 6.01 -25.76 11.87
N GLU A 222 6.75 -24.67 11.82
CA GLU A 222 7.57 -24.34 10.66
C GLU A 222 8.59 -25.43 10.33
N ARG A 223 8.62 -25.82 9.07
CA ARG A 223 9.53 -26.83 8.56
C ARG A 223 9.83 -26.62 7.09
N ILE A 224 11.04 -26.95 6.68
CA ILE A 224 11.50 -26.88 5.30
C ILE A 224 11.68 -28.27 4.69
N TYR A 225 11.55 -28.35 3.37
CA TYR A 225 11.85 -29.55 2.61
C TYR A 225 13.33 -29.51 2.22
N LYS A 226 14.14 -30.30 2.92
CA LYS A 226 15.61 -30.25 2.83
C LYS A 226 16.16 -30.50 1.43
N PRO A 227 15.74 -31.52 0.63
CA PRO A 227 16.32 -31.78 -0.68
C PRO A 227 16.23 -30.54 -1.60
N TYR A 228 15.07 -29.90 -1.68
CA TYR A 228 14.94 -28.68 -2.46
C TYR A 228 15.77 -27.53 -1.86
N SER A 229 15.65 -27.30 -0.57
CA SER A 229 16.20 -26.10 0.08
C SER A 229 17.73 -26.10 0.10
N TYR A 230 18.38 -27.26 0.21
CA TYR A 230 19.82 -27.37 0.31
C TYR A 230 20.53 -27.86 -0.97
N GLU A 231 19.80 -28.51 -1.88
CA GLU A 231 20.41 -29.08 -3.09
C GLU A 231 19.99 -28.30 -4.33
N VAL A 232 18.69 -28.07 -4.56
CA VAL A 232 18.18 -27.46 -5.77
C VAL A 232 18.23 -25.92 -5.72
N LEU A 233 17.73 -25.31 -4.65
CA LEU A 233 17.67 -23.85 -4.51
C LEU A 233 19.04 -23.15 -4.63
N PRO A 234 20.13 -23.64 -4.02
CA PRO A 234 21.45 -23.02 -4.21
C PRO A 234 21.96 -23.07 -5.66
N GLN A 235 21.59 -24.11 -6.41
CA GLN A 235 21.95 -24.21 -7.83
C GLN A 235 21.14 -23.22 -8.66
N LEU A 236 19.84 -23.09 -8.38
CA LEU A 236 18.98 -22.10 -9.02
C LEU A 236 19.50 -20.68 -8.78
N ILE A 237 19.79 -20.31 -7.53
CA ILE A 237 20.33 -18.98 -7.18
C ILE A 237 21.63 -18.70 -7.95
N ARG A 238 22.59 -19.65 -7.91
CA ARG A 238 23.88 -19.50 -8.64
C ARG A 238 23.65 -19.34 -10.15
N LYS A 239 22.68 -20.08 -10.71
CA LYS A 239 22.38 -19.99 -12.14
C LYS A 239 21.76 -18.64 -12.51
N VAL A 240 20.85 -18.12 -11.69
CA VAL A 240 20.28 -16.77 -11.86
C VAL A 240 21.39 -15.73 -11.84
N ILE A 241 22.26 -15.74 -10.84
CA ILE A 241 23.38 -14.80 -10.74
C ILE A 241 24.27 -14.89 -11.98
N SER A 242 24.65 -16.11 -12.41
CA SER A 242 25.48 -16.30 -13.60
C SER A 242 24.81 -15.79 -14.89
N ASN A 243 23.51 -15.92 -15.02
CA ASN A 243 22.80 -15.40 -16.18
C ASN A 243 22.74 -13.87 -16.17
N LEU A 244 22.48 -13.26 -15.00
CA LEU A 244 22.47 -11.80 -14.84
C LEU A 244 23.82 -11.17 -15.19
N SER A 245 24.93 -11.73 -14.67
CA SER A 245 26.28 -11.23 -14.98
C SER A 245 26.60 -11.29 -16.48
N ARG A 246 26.12 -12.29 -17.20
CA ARG A 246 26.32 -12.40 -18.67
C ARG A 246 25.51 -11.37 -19.45
N GLU A 247 24.28 -11.09 -19.02
CA GLU A 247 23.45 -10.06 -19.65
C GLU A 247 24.06 -8.66 -19.48
N GLU A 248 24.68 -8.37 -18.32
CA GLU A 248 25.40 -7.12 -18.09
C GLU A 248 26.64 -6.98 -19.01
N ASP A 249 27.45 -8.04 -19.13
CA ASP A 249 28.62 -8.06 -20.02
C ASP A 249 28.22 -7.81 -21.50
N HIS A 250 27.11 -8.40 -21.96
CA HIS A 250 26.57 -8.17 -23.30
C HIS A 250 26.10 -6.73 -23.49
N ALA A 251 25.34 -6.20 -22.54
CA ALA A 251 24.85 -4.82 -22.60
C ALA A 251 25.97 -3.77 -22.59
N GLU A 252 27.05 -4.00 -21.83
CA GLU A 252 28.23 -3.14 -21.86
C GLU A 252 29.01 -3.24 -23.18
N SER A 253 29.14 -4.44 -23.73
CA SER A 253 29.80 -4.67 -25.01
C SER A 253 29.07 -3.96 -26.16
N ASP A 254 27.74 -4.04 -26.20
CA ASP A 254 26.90 -3.35 -27.18
C ASP A 254 26.98 -1.82 -27.06
N LYS A 255 27.01 -1.29 -25.83
CA LYS A 255 27.23 0.14 -25.59
C LYS A 255 28.60 0.64 -26.04
N ARG A 256 29.66 -0.16 -25.88
CA ARG A 256 30.99 0.16 -26.36
C ARG A 256 31.08 0.13 -27.90
N LEU A 257 30.44 -0.86 -28.52
CA LEU A 257 30.36 -0.97 -29.99
C LEU A 257 29.59 0.22 -30.60
N SER A 258 28.47 0.59 -30.04
CA SER A 258 27.66 1.72 -30.53
C SER A 258 28.38 3.07 -30.38
N ARG A 259 29.23 3.25 -29.33
CA ARG A 259 30.06 4.43 -29.17
C ARG A 259 31.26 4.45 -30.15
N SER A 260 31.75 3.29 -30.58
CA SER A 260 32.86 3.21 -31.55
C SER A 260 32.43 3.43 -32.99
N ILE A 261 31.15 3.19 -33.31
CA ILE A 261 30.59 3.37 -34.66
C ILE A 261 30.00 4.79 -34.85
N GLY A 262 29.73 5.50 -33.75
CA GLY A 262 29.07 6.83 -33.76
C GLY A 262 30.02 8.04 -33.78
N ASN A 263 31.34 7.89 -34.08
CA ASN A 263 32.23 9.02 -34.22
C ASN A 263 32.76 9.09 -35.68
N PRO A 264 32.22 10.00 -36.54
CA PRO A 264 32.81 10.30 -37.83
C PRO A 264 34.07 11.15 -37.71
#